data_8b6bce5879ef79f1d45fa5ba30449c8f
#
_entry.id   8b6bce5879ef79f1d45fa5ba30449c8f
#
_cell.length_a   1.000
_cell.length_b   1.000
_cell.length_c   1.000
_cell.angle_alpha   90.00
_cell.angle_beta   90.00
_cell.angle_gamma   90.00
#
_symmetry.space_group_name_H-M   'P 1'
#
loop_
_entity.id
_entity.type
_entity.pdbx_description
1 polymer ?
#
loop_
_entity_poly.entity_id
_entity_poly.type
_entity_poly.pdbx_seq_one_letter_code
_entity_poly.pdbx_strand_id
1 'polypeptide(L)'
;IDPFWIMPEIKRDNNYTKVGGVLPRIEPLKISLGGTIEDPRQNQVSWIPTFAANVPNGFMPGISFYNSILPVKKFNYLISPMYSTRANQLVGFAEAYYMLTPTASSFESLDFGVKAKRFVSTYDKSLPDLSFSRIEPYVRLSFRPPSYNGYWTHELTFSSVIINEDEFNLTKDAKRNVMNIFNRTNYSAQFKHPVFRTDFSIDAEQHVDFLRTSMEIDNKWRVTEVIALRSRVFAGYFLINNTTHPKYNWRMDGQTGINDYAFDALFIDRSGTNSVFDNQLTRNHGGFKTPIANGNSNQGLVAYNAELKFGKFPIGLFGDVGYSANNVFVSDGGLYISLIKEIFKVYFPLVYSSNIQTEIDANGYDFGDLVRFEIDFNKLNLMNIRRKLSF
;
A
#
# COMPACT_ATOMS: atom_id res chain seq x y z
N ILE A 1 -10.02 -19.70 37.82
CA ILE A 1 -11.19 -20.51 38.16
C ILE A 1 -11.08 -21.90 37.51
N ASP A 2 -10.58 -22.04 36.31
CA ASP A 2 -10.26 -23.31 35.65
C ASP A 2 -8.72 -23.43 35.44
N PRO A 3 -7.94 -23.84 36.44
CA PRO A 3 -6.46 -23.85 36.37
C PRO A 3 -5.92 -24.88 35.38
N PHE A 4 -6.71 -25.83 34.94
CA PHE A 4 -6.30 -26.88 34.02
C PHE A 4 -6.87 -26.69 32.59
N TRP A 5 -7.65 -25.64 32.37
CA TRP A 5 -8.23 -25.31 31.06
C TRP A 5 -9.08 -26.41 30.44
N ILE A 6 -9.78 -27.17 31.31
CA ILE A 6 -10.61 -28.32 30.92
C ILE A 6 -11.96 -27.85 30.40
N MET A 7 -12.47 -26.70 30.85
CA MET A 7 -13.76 -26.19 30.40
C MET A 7 -13.65 -25.60 28.98
N PRO A 8 -14.58 -25.93 28.08
CA PRO A 8 -14.64 -25.37 26.73
C PRO A 8 -15.21 -23.94 26.77
N GLU A 9 -14.43 -22.98 27.26
CA GLU A 9 -14.81 -21.58 27.31
C GLU A 9 -14.27 -20.79 26.11
N ILE A 10 -15.12 -19.92 25.54
CA ILE A 10 -14.77 -19.02 24.46
C ILE A 10 -14.00 -17.81 24.99
N LYS A 11 -14.29 -17.35 26.21
CA LYS A 11 -13.61 -16.23 26.89
C LYS A 11 -12.74 -16.76 28.01
N ARG A 12 -11.45 -16.96 27.72
CA ARG A 12 -10.50 -17.49 28.70
C ARG A 12 -9.73 -16.43 29.48
N ASP A 13 -9.80 -15.18 29.06
CA ASP A 13 -9.19 -14.00 29.67
C ASP A 13 -9.75 -13.66 31.06
N ASN A 14 -10.89 -14.23 31.46
CA ASN A 14 -11.47 -14.06 32.80
C ASN A 14 -10.98 -15.13 33.82
N ASN A 15 -10.21 -16.12 33.38
CA ASN A 15 -9.75 -17.23 34.23
C ASN A 15 -8.52 -16.92 35.08
N TYR A 16 -7.90 -15.75 34.85
CA TYR A 16 -6.70 -15.32 35.58
C TYR A 16 -6.96 -14.10 36.47
N THR A 17 -6.57 -14.21 37.74
CA THR A 17 -6.60 -13.09 38.69
C THR A 17 -5.44 -13.20 39.66
N LYS A 18 -4.65 -12.13 39.82
CA LYS A 18 -3.60 -12.01 40.86
C LYS A 18 -4.20 -11.46 42.13
N VAL A 19 -3.70 -11.91 43.28
CA VAL A 19 -4.11 -11.43 44.59
C VAL A 19 -3.58 -10.01 44.91
N GLY A 20 -2.75 -9.44 44.04
CA GLY A 20 -2.21 -8.08 44.26
C GLY A 20 -1.54 -7.54 43.00
N GLY A 21 -1.28 -6.23 42.97
CA GLY A 21 -0.62 -5.52 41.87
C GLY A 21 -1.54 -4.53 41.16
N VAL A 22 -0.96 -3.63 40.36
CA VAL A 22 -1.66 -2.53 39.65
C VAL A 22 -2.59 -3.07 38.56
N LEU A 23 -2.31 -4.27 38.03
CA LEU A 23 -3.07 -4.92 36.96
C LEU A 23 -3.36 -6.38 37.32
N PRO A 24 -4.35 -6.62 38.21
CA PRO A 24 -4.58 -7.96 38.77
C PRO A 24 -5.17 -8.98 37.78
N ARG A 25 -5.67 -8.53 36.61
CA ARG A 25 -6.31 -9.39 35.61
C ARG A 25 -5.45 -9.65 34.37
N ILE A 26 -4.19 -9.17 34.35
CA ILE A 26 -3.29 -9.41 33.23
C ILE A 26 -2.42 -10.63 33.54
N GLU A 27 -2.42 -11.60 32.62
CA GLU A 27 -1.59 -12.80 32.66
C GLU A 27 -0.09 -12.43 32.65
N PRO A 28 0.80 -13.32 33.12
CA PRO A 28 2.24 -13.11 33.04
C PRO A 28 2.71 -12.81 31.63
N LEU A 29 3.57 -11.81 31.49
CA LEU A 29 4.16 -11.45 30.20
C LEU A 29 5.21 -12.52 29.79
N LYS A 30 5.06 -13.04 28.57
CA LYS A 30 6.06 -13.89 27.91
C LYS A 30 6.58 -13.22 26.67
N ILE A 31 7.89 -13.12 26.55
CA ILE A 31 8.55 -12.63 25.34
C ILE A 31 9.07 -13.85 24.57
N SER A 32 8.67 -14.00 23.31
CA SER A 32 9.05 -15.15 22.48
C SER A 32 9.58 -14.73 21.10
N LEU A 33 10.59 -15.44 20.64
CA LEU A 33 11.12 -15.28 19.29
C LEU A 33 10.20 -16.01 18.30
N GLY A 34 9.70 -15.27 17.30
CA GLY A 34 8.94 -15.86 16.20
C GLY A 34 7.62 -16.53 16.58
N GLY A 35 7.03 -16.18 17.73
CA GLY A 35 5.79 -16.79 18.21
C GLY A 35 4.62 -16.57 17.24
N THR A 36 3.98 -17.66 16.82
CA THR A 36 2.81 -17.61 15.90
C THR A 36 1.52 -18.02 16.60
N ILE A 37 1.61 -18.93 17.56
CA ILE A 37 0.48 -19.46 18.35
C ILE A 37 0.63 -18.99 19.79
N GLU A 38 -0.45 -18.51 20.35
CA GLU A 38 -0.47 -18.04 21.74
C GLU A 38 -0.68 -19.18 22.74
N ASP A 39 0.08 -19.14 23.84
CA ASP A 39 -0.25 -19.86 25.05
C ASP A 39 -1.32 -19.06 25.81
N PRO A 40 -2.53 -19.56 25.95
CA PRO A 40 -3.63 -18.84 26.60
C PRO A 40 -3.40 -18.54 28.10
N ARG A 41 -2.35 -19.09 28.69
CA ARG A 41 -1.94 -18.83 30.09
C ARG A 41 -1.07 -17.60 30.28
N GLN A 42 -0.60 -17.00 29.18
CA GLN A 42 0.40 -15.93 29.22
C GLN A 42 0.06 -14.86 28.19
N ASN A 43 0.30 -13.61 28.55
CA ASN A 43 0.21 -12.52 27.59
C ASN A 43 1.52 -12.46 26.81
N GLN A 44 1.46 -12.85 25.53
CA GLN A 44 2.65 -13.05 24.71
C GLN A 44 2.95 -11.84 23.84
N VAL A 45 4.19 -11.36 23.92
CA VAL A 45 4.80 -10.43 22.97
C VAL A 45 5.82 -11.21 22.14
N SER A 46 5.56 -11.30 20.85
CA SER A 46 6.47 -11.95 19.91
C SER A 46 7.39 -10.93 19.27
N TRP A 47 8.62 -11.33 18.98
CA TRP A 47 9.56 -10.49 18.27
C TRP A 47 10.32 -11.28 17.21
N ILE A 48 10.74 -10.59 16.16
CA ILE A 48 11.61 -11.11 15.11
C ILE A 48 12.65 -10.06 14.73
N PRO A 49 13.88 -10.45 14.38
CA PRO A 49 14.79 -9.52 13.73
C PRO A 49 14.21 -9.12 12.37
N THR A 50 14.32 -7.84 12.02
CA THR A 50 13.78 -7.26 10.80
C THR A 50 14.89 -6.54 10.07
N PHE A 51 14.96 -6.73 8.77
CA PHE A 51 15.93 -6.07 7.91
C PHE A 51 15.20 -5.43 6.73
N ALA A 52 15.56 -4.21 6.42
CA ALA A 52 15.08 -3.50 5.24
C ALA A 52 16.23 -2.73 4.59
N ALA A 53 16.05 -2.33 3.36
CA ALA A 53 17.00 -1.48 2.66
C ALA A 53 16.27 -0.63 1.62
N ASN A 54 16.66 0.62 1.51
CA ASN A 54 16.31 1.51 0.41
C ASN A 54 17.41 2.56 0.22
N VAL A 55 17.37 3.26 -0.90
CA VAL A 55 18.44 4.20 -1.26
C VAL A 55 18.59 5.33 -0.22
N PRO A 56 17.52 6.03 0.22
CA PRO A 56 17.67 7.12 1.17
C PRO A 56 18.14 6.69 2.56
N ASN A 57 17.73 5.51 3.04
CA ASN A 57 18.02 5.07 4.41
C ASN A 57 19.22 4.11 4.50
N GLY A 58 19.69 3.56 3.35
CA GLY A 58 20.69 2.50 3.34
C GLY A 58 20.13 1.19 3.91
N PHE A 59 20.98 0.42 4.57
CA PHE A 59 20.58 -0.80 5.29
C PHE A 59 19.92 -0.41 6.62
N MET A 60 18.82 -1.06 6.96
CA MET A 60 18.04 -0.76 8.15
C MET A 60 17.84 -2.02 8.99
N PRO A 61 18.77 -2.36 9.90
CA PRO A 61 18.54 -3.41 10.89
C PRO A 61 17.52 -2.93 11.93
N GLY A 62 16.70 -3.85 12.41
CA GLY A 62 15.67 -3.55 13.39
C GLY A 62 15.08 -4.79 14.04
N ILE A 63 14.04 -4.56 14.82
CA ILE A 63 13.29 -5.62 15.51
C ILE A 63 11.82 -5.31 15.34
N SER A 64 11.03 -6.31 14.94
CA SER A 64 9.57 -6.19 14.91
C SER A 64 8.97 -6.86 16.14
N PHE A 65 8.11 -6.13 16.84
CA PHE A 65 7.30 -6.62 17.96
C PHE A 65 5.86 -6.75 17.50
N TYR A 66 5.22 -7.86 17.82
CA TYR A 66 3.82 -8.11 17.49
C TYR A 66 3.18 -9.06 18.50
N ASN A 67 1.87 -9.03 18.59
CA ASN A 67 1.16 -10.06 19.32
C ASN A 67 0.96 -11.31 18.45
N SER A 68 0.61 -12.45 19.08
CA SER A 68 0.45 -13.72 18.37
C SER A 68 -0.48 -13.61 17.15
N ILE A 69 -0.18 -14.40 16.11
CA ILE A 69 -0.97 -14.41 14.87
C ILE A 69 -2.29 -15.19 15.09
N LEU A 70 -2.23 -16.27 15.85
CA LEU A 70 -3.37 -17.13 16.17
C LEU A 70 -3.45 -17.40 17.68
N PRO A 71 -4.65 -17.37 18.29
CA PRO A 71 -5.92 -16.93 17.72
C PRO A 71 -5.93 -15.41 17.45
N VAL A 72 -6.82 -14.96 16.55
CA VAL A 72 -6.95 -13.52 16.26
C VAL A 72 -7.51 -12.82 17.49
N LYS A 73 -6.76 -11.83 17.99
CA LYS A 73 -7.17 -11.03 19.15
C LYS A 73 -8.01 -9.83 18.72
N LYS A 74 -8.77 -9.27 19.66
CA LYS A 74 -9.46 -8.01 19.45
C LYS A 74 -8.48 -6.86 19.23
N PHE A 75 -7.43 -6.78 20.07
CA PHE A 75 -6.35 -5.80 19.90
C PHE A 75 -5.15 -6.44 19.22
N ASN A 76 -4.69 -5.83 18.15
CA ASN A 76 -3.60 -6.29 17.31
C ASN A 76 -2.61 -5.16 17.08
N TYR A 77 -1.32 -5.47 17.13
CA TYR A 77 -0.27 -4.52 16.86
C TYR A 77 0.95 -5.16 16.18
N LEU A 78 1.66 -4.33 15.44
CA LEU A 78 2.98 -4.58 14.86
C LEU A 78 3.77 -3.28 14.96
N ILE A 79 4.93 -3.32 15.61
CA ILE A 79 5.83 -2.17 15.78
C ILE A 79 7.20 -2.61 15.31
N SER A 80 7.78 -1.93 14.33
CA SER A 80 9.05 -2.28 13.71
C SER A 80 10.02 -1.10 13.72
N PRO A 81 10.63 -0.78 14.86
CA PRO A 81 11.72 0.18 14.92
C PRO A 81 12.94 -0.38 14.20
N MET A 82 13.57 0.46 13.37
CA MET A 82 14.77 0.17 12.61
C MET A 82 15.75 1.34 12.69
N TYR A 83 17.00 1.09 12.45
CA TYR A 83 18.04 2.13 12.41
C TYR A 83 18.54 2.32 10.98
N SER A 84 18.39 3.52 10.45
CA SER A 84 18.93 3.91 9.15
C SER A 84 20.44 4.08 9.25
N THR A 85 21.20 3.24 8.58
CA THR A 85 22.68 3.31 8.60
C THR A 85 23.23 4.47 7.78
N ARG A 86 22.46 5.00 6.83
CA ARG A 86 22.89 6.14 6.00
C ARG A 86 22.57 7.47 6.68
N ALA A 87 21.36 7.64 7.17
CA ALA A 87 20.92 8.88 7.81
C ALA A 87 21.19 8.93 9.33
N ASN A 88 21.73 7.87 9.92
CA ASN A 88 22.06 7.77 11.35
C ASN A 88 20.90 8.14 12.27
N GLN A 89 19.68 7.70 11.95
CA GLN A 89 18.49 8.00 12.73
C GLN A 89 17.54 6.81 12.86
N LEU A 90 16.67 6.88 13.88
CA LEU A 90 15.62 5.90 14.09
C LEU A 90 14.51 6.10 13.05
N VAL A 91 14.18 5.02 12.35
CA VAL A 91 13.13 4.93 11.33
C VAL A 91 12.26 3.71 11.60
N GLY A 92 11.20 3.52 10.84
CA GLY A 92 10.38 2.32 10.95
C GLY A 92 8.91 2.59 10.75
N PHE A 93 8.11 1.58 11.07
CA PHE A 93 6.66 1.65 10.95
C PHE A 93 5.98 0.94 12.13
N ALA A 94 4.74 1.32 12.37
CA ALA A 94 3.87 0.71 13.36
C ALA A 94 2.43 0.65 12.82
N GLU A 95 1.71 -0.36 13.22
CA GLU A 95 0.26 -0.48 13.02
C GLU A 95 -0.36 -1.09 14.27
N ALA A 96 -1.46 -0.51 14.72
CA ALA A 96 -2.26 -1.07 15.79
C ALA A 96 -3.74 -0.91 15.45
N TYR A 97 -4.55 -1.92 15.75
CA TYR A 97 -6.00 -1.84 15.58
C TYR A 97 -6.76 -2.67 16.62
N TYR A 98 -7.96 -2.23 16.90
CA TYR A 98 -8.92 -2.94 17.73
C TYR A 98 -10.09 -3.38 16.86
N MET A 99 -10.38 -4.67 16.86
CA MET A 99 -11.42 -5.31 16.05
C MET A 99 -12.62 -5.68 16.91
N LEU A 100 -13.79 -5.18 16.54
CA LEU A 100 -15.08 -5.60 17.05
C LEU A 100 -15.75 -6.52 16.03
N THR A 101 -16.30 -7.63 16.50
CA THR A 101 -17.07 -8.58 15.69
C THR A 101 -18.49 -8.66 16.23
N PRO A 102 -19.39 -7.75 15.82
CA PRO A 102 -20.76 -7.73 16.35
C PRO A 102 -21.54 -8.96 15.86
N THR A 103 -22.24 -9.61 16.80
CA THR A 103 -23.16 -10.69 16.50
C THR A 103 -24.51 -10.15 16.04
N ALA A 104 -25.17 -10.85 15.11
CA ALA A 104 -26.50 -10.47 14.59
C ALA A 104 -26.55 -9.06 13.95
N SER A 105 -25.48 -8.65 13.29
CA SER A 105 -25.34 -7.36 12.60
C SER A 105 -25.05 -7.57 11.11
N SER A 106 -25.33 -6.55 10.29
CA SER A 106 -24.90 -6.50 8.88
C SER A 106 -23.39 -6.36 8.74
N PHE A 107 -22.69 -6.00 9.82
CA PHE A 107 -21.25 -5.92 9.86
C PHE A 107 -20.63 -7.23 10.33
N GLU A 108 -19.60 -7.66 9.64
CA GLU A 108 -18.75 -8.78 10.02
C GLU A 108 -17.71 -8.34 11.04
N SER A 109 -17.03 -7.22 10.75
CA SER A 109 -16.11 -6.58 11.68
C SER A 109 -16.14 -5.06 11.59
N LEU A 110 -15.71 -4.43 12.67
CA LEU A 110 -15.48 -3.00 12.80
C LEU A 110 -14.09 -2.81 13.40
N ASP A 111 -13.15 -2.27 12.61
CA ASP A 111 -11.77 -2.05 13.02
C ASP A 111 -11.52 -0.56 13.27
N PHE A 112 -10.96 -0.25 14.44
CA PHE A 112 -10.42 1.07 14.76
C PHE A 112 -8.92 0.95 14.85
N GLY A 113 -8.20 1.66 14.02
CA GLY A 113 -6.76 1.50 13.98
C GLY A 113 -5.99 2.78 13.69
N VAL A 114 -4.69 2.65 13.83
CA VAL A 114 -3.72 3.67 13.47
C VAL A 114 -2.52 3.02 12.82
N LYS A 115 -2.06 3.61 11.71
CA LYS A 115 -0.79 3.29 11.08
C LYS A 115 0.14 4.48 11.26
N ALA A 116 1.42 4.20 11.46
CA ALA A 116 2.45 5.21 11.53
C ALA A 116 3.70 4.73 10.81
N LYS A 117 4.42 5.63 10.15
CA LYS A 117 5.74 5.35 9.59
C LYS A 117 6.58 6.62 9.53
N ARG A 118 7.89 6.44 9.67
CA ARG A 118 8.90 7.49 9.55
C ARG A 118 10.10 6.94 8.80
N PHE A 119 10.51 7.64 7.74
CA PHE A 119 11.69 7.30 6.93
C PHE A 119 12.32 8.57 6.38
N VAL A 120 13.55 8.45 5.90
CA VAL A 120 14.17 9.45 5.04
C VAL A 120 13.57 9.31 3.64
N SER A 121 13.09 10.43 3.09
CA SER A 121 12.45 10.47 1.76
C SER A 121 13.46 10.68 0.64
N THR A 122 14.47 11.52 0.87
CA THR A 122 15.42 11.92 -0.17
C THR A 122 16.84 11.87 0.37
N TYR A 123 17.74 11.34 -0.45
CA TYR A 123 19.17 11.35 -0.21
C TYR A 123 19.87 12.04 -1.38
N ASP A 124 20.48 13.18 -1.08
CA ASP A 124 21.38 13.89 -1.98
C ASP A 124 22.63 14.26 -1.17
N LYS A 125 23.82 14.01 -1.73
CA LYS A 125 25.09 14.34 -1.07
C LYS A 125 25.30 15.84 -0.82
N SER A 126 24.64 16.67 -1.62
CA SER A 126 24.70 18.13 -1.56
C SER A 126 23.63 18.77 -0.67
N LEU A 127 22.60 18.01 -0.28
CA LEU A 127 21.48 18.51 0.50
C LEU A 127 21.38 17.79 1.85
N PRO A 128 20.80 18.40 2.86
CA PRO A 128 20.52 17.71 4.11
C PRO A 128 19.47 16.61 3.91
N ASP A 129 19.57 15.51 4.67
CA ASP A 129 18.58 14.43 4.66
C ASP A 129 17.19 14.99 4.92
N LEU A 130 16.26 14.73 4.02
CA LEU A 130 14.86 15.07 4.16
C LEU A 130 14.10 13.84 4.65
N SER A 131 13.34 14.00 5.71
CA SER A 131 12.56 12.92 6.31
C SER A 131 11.08 13.23 6.30
N PHE A 132 10.28 12.17 6.40
CA PHE A 132 8.84 12.30 6.60
C PHE A 132 8.36 11.42 7.74
N SER A 133 7.31 11.85 8.38
CA SER A 133 6.49 11.04 9.26
C SER A 133 5.04 11.06 8.79
N ARG A 134 4.39 9.91 8.82
CA ARG A 134 3.00 9.74 8.41
C ARG A 134 2.25 9.00 9.50
N ILE A 135 1.12 9.54 9.90
CA ILE A 135 0.18 8.93 10.85
C ILE A 135 -1.17 8.84 10.16
N GLU A 136 -1.80 7.68 10.25
CA GLU A 136 -3.10 7.40 9.60
C GLU A 136 -4.03 6.70 10.58
N PRO A 137 -4.81 7.44 11.39
CA PRO A 137 -5.97 6.87 12.06
C PRO A 137 -7.02 6.45 11.03
N TYR A 138 -7.66 5.32 11.26
CA TYR A 138 -8.69 4.80 10.37
C TYR A 138 -9.80 4.06 11.12
N VAL A 139 -10.98 4.05 10.50
CA VAL A 139 -12.10 3.18 10.86
C VAL A 139 -12.46 2.37 9.63
N ARG A 140 -12.55 1.05 9.77
CA ARG A 140 -12.88 0.11 8.71
C ARG A 140 -14.10 -0.70 9.08
N LEU A 141 -15.05 -0.75 8.17
CA LEU A 141 -16.30 -1.51 8.26
C LEU A 141 -16.24 -2.63 7.24
N SER A 142 -16.20 -3.90 7.68
CA SER A 142 -16.34 -5.06 6.80
C SER A 142 -17.79 -5.54 6.89
N PHE A 143 -18.44 -5.69 5.73
CA PHE A 143 -19.83 -6.11 5.68
C PHE A 143 -19.93 -7.62 5.58
N ARG A 144 -20.90 -8.19 6.29
CA ARG A 144 -21.18 -9.61 6.22
C ARG A 144 -21.77 -9.97 4.85
N PRO A 145 -21.25 -11.00 4.17
CA PRO A 145 -21.86 -11.48 2.94
C PRO A 145 -23.33 -11.87 3.18
N PRO A 146 -24.26 -11.58 2.26
CA PRO A 146 -25.68 -11.85 2.43
C PRO A 146 -26.01 -13.35 2.51
N SER A 147 -25.11 -14.23 2.04
CA SER A 147 -25.23 -15.68 2.17
C SER A 147 -23.89 -16.30 2.55
N TYR A 148 -23.92 -17.46 3.22
CA TYR A 148 -22.71 -18.20 3.61
C TYR A 148 -21.77 -18.52 2.43
N ASN A 149 -22.32 -18.69 1.23
CA ASN A 149 -21.58 -18.93 -0.02
C ASN A 149 -21.44 -17.66 -0.87
N GLY A 150 -21.58 -16.48 -0.28
CA GLY A 150 -21.45 -15.21 -1.00
C GLY A 150 -20.03 -15.00 -1.54
N TYR A 151 -19.92 -14.75 -2.84
CA TYR A 151 -18.64 -14.45 -3.51
C TYR A 151 -18.21 -13.01 -3.32
N TRP A 152 -19.09 -12.13 -2.86
CA TRP A 152 -18.82 -10.71 -2.66
C TRP A 152 -18.43 -10.41 -1.22
N THR A 153 -17.36 -9.70 -1.05
CA THR A 153 -16.97 -9.05 0.21
C THR A 153 -16.95 -7.54 -0.01
N HIS A 154 -17.45 -6.79 0.96
CA HIS A 154 -17.56 -5.33 0.90
C HIS A 154 -16.87 -4.72 2.12
N GLU A 155 -16.13 -3.64 1.88
CA GLU A 155 -15.41 -2.92 2.93
C GLU A 155 -15.56 -1.41 2.69
N LEU A 156 -15.76 -0.65 3.78
CA LEU A 156 -15.75 0.81 3.76
C LEU A 156 -14.75 1.30 4.79
N THR A 157 -13.78 2.09 4.35
CA THR A 157 -12.71 2.63 5.19
C THR A 157 -12.75 4.15 5.17
N PHE A 158 -12.73 4.74 6.37
CA PHE A 158 -12.50 6.16 6.57
C PHE A 158 -11.13 6.33 7.22
N SER A 159 -10.31 7.24 6.70
CA SER A 159 -8.99 7.52 7.27
C SER A 159 -8.61 8.99 7.11
N SER A 160 -7.73 9.45 8.00
CA SER A 160 -7.08 10.75 7.88
C SER A 160 -5.57 10.51 7.81
N VAL A 161 -4.97 10.86 6.68
CA VAL A 161 -3.52 10.73 6.45
C VAL A 161 -2.86 12.04 6.82
N ILE A 162 -2.14 12.05 7.94
CA ILE A 162 -1.42 13.21 8.46
C ILE A 162 0.05 13.01 8.12
N ILE A 163 0.60 13.87 7.30
CA ILE A 163 1.98 13.84 6.84
C ILE A 163 2.71 15.05 7.36
N ASN A 164 3.85 14.81 7.94
CA ASN A 164 4.80 15.82 8.33
C ASN A 164 6.09 15.54 7.58
N GLU A 165 6.42 16.34 6.57
CA GLU A 165 7.56 16.16 5.68
C GLU A 165 8.53 17.34 5.73
N ASP A 166 9.80 17.04 5.60
CA ASP A 166 10.83 18.05 5.44
C ASP A 166 10.92 18.42 3.95
N GLU A 167 10.83 19.71 3.66
CA GLU A 167 11.13 20.30 2.35
C GLU A 167 12.40 21.13 2.46
N PHE A 168 13.20 21.13 1.41
CA PHE A 168 14.37 22.00 1.32
C PHE A 168 14.06 23.24 0.49
N ASN A 169 14.24 24.40 1.11
CA ASN A 169 14.06 25.68 0.41
C ASN A 169 15.41 26.18 -0.10
N LEU A 170 15.66 26.01 -1.38
CA LEU A 170 16.89 26.45 -2.05
C LEU A 170 17.18 27.94 -1.89
N THR A 171 16.14 28.78 -1.82
CA THR A 171 16.32 30.23 -1.71
C THR A 171 16.79 30.66 -0.31
N LYS A 172 16.41 29.89 0.70
CA LYS A 172 16.72 30.18 2.11
C LYS A 172 17.82 29.30 2.69
N ASP A 173 18.32 28.33 1.90
CA ASP A 173 19.27 27.31 2.31
C ASP A 173 18.90 26.65 3.65
N ALA A 174 17.61 26.34 3.82
CA ALA A 174 17.06 25.85 5.08
C ALA A 174 16.00 24.76 4.87
N LYS A 175 16.00 23.80 5.78
CA LYS A 175 14.89 22.85 5.94
C LYS A 175 13.64 23.57 6.42
N ARG A 176 12.52 23.25 5.80
CA ARG A 176 11.18 23.62 6.25
C ARG A 176 10.37 22.35 6.51
N ASN A 177 9.69 22.33 7.62
CA ASN A 177 8.76 21.26 7.92
C ASN A 177 7.34 21.66 7.47
N VAL A 178 6.69 20.81 6.70
CA VAL A 178 5.35 21.04 6.13
C VAL A 178 4.41 19.93 6.56
N MET A 179 3.25 20.31 7.06
CA MET A 179 2.21 19.38 7.46
C MET A 179 1.06 19.41 6.46
N ASN A 180 0.70 18.25 5.94
CA ASN A 180 -0.44 18.04 5.06
C ASN A 180 -1.41 17.02 5.67
N ILE A 181 -2.71 17.24 5.50
CA ILE A 181 -3.77 16.34 5.97
C ILE A 181 -4.67 15.99 4.80
N PHE A 182 -4.83 14.68 4.56
CA PHE A 182 -5.73 14.14 3.54
C PHE A 182 -6.78 13.27 4.20
N ASN A 183 -8.06 13.67 4.14
CA ASN A 183 -9.16 12.82 4.59
C ASN A 183 -9.58 11.92 3.42
N ARG A 184 -9.66 10.63 3.68
CA ARG A 184 -9.95 9.62 2.67
C ARG A 184 -11.14 8.77 3.04
N THR A 185 -11.97 8.49 2.06
CA THR A 185 -13.02 7.48 2.13
C THR A 185 -12.80 6.50 1.00
N ASN A 186 -12.64 5.24 1.32
CA ASN A 186 -12.49 4.17 0.35
C ASN A 186 -13.63 3.16 0.53
N TYR A 187 -14.37 2.89 -0.51
CA TYR A 187 -15.26 1.75 -0.60
C TYR A 187 -14.63 0.73 -1.52
N SER A 188 -14.51 -0.51 -1.08
CA SER A 188 -14.01 -1.61 -1.88
C SER A 188 -14.98 -2.79 -1.87
N ALA A 189 -15.11 -3.43 -3.01
CA ALA A 189 -15.88 -4.65 -3.18
C ALA A 189 -15.03 -5.67 -3.94
N GLN A 190 -15.01 -6.90 -3.46
CA GLN A 190 -14.24 -7.96 -4.06
C GLN A 190 -15.13 -9.16 -4.37
N PHE A 191 -15.13 -9.56 -5.63
CA PHE A 191 -15.79 -10.78 -6.09
C PHE A 191 -14.74 -11.87 -6.32
N LYS A 192 -14.87 -12.99 -5.63
CA LYS A 192 -13.95 -14.13 -5.72
C LYS A 192 -14.67 -15.34 -6.30
N HIS A 193 -14.33 -15.70 -7.52
CA HIS A 193 -14.79 -16.93 -8.16
C HIS A 193 -13.55 -17.72 -8.67
N PRO A 194 -13.60 -19.05 -8.73
CA PRO A 194 -12.45 -19.86 -9.19
C PRO A 194 -11.90 -19.49 -10.56
N VAL A 195 -12.76 -19.03 -11.49
CA VAL A 195 -12.39 -18.68 -12.86
C VAL A 195 -12.06 -17.21 -13.03
N PHE A 196 -12.74 -16.33 -12.30
CA PHE A 196 -12.49 -14.89 -12.38
C PHE A 196 -12.58 -14.21 -11.01
N ARG A 197 -11.85 -13.14 -10.87
CA ARG A 197 -11.86 -12.27 -9.70
C ARG A 197 -12.02 -10.83 -10.17
N THR A 198 -12.89 -10.10 -9.53
CA THR A 198 -13.06 -8.65 -9.73
C THR A 198 -12.83 -7.95 -8.41
N ASP A 199 -11.92 -7.00 -8.41
CA ASP A 199 -11.70 -6.04 -7.32
C ASP A 199 -12.21 -4.69 -7.81
N PHE A 200 -13.15 -4.09 -7.09
CA PHE A 200 -13.74 -2.79 -7.38
C PHE A 200 -13.43 -1.84 -6.23
N SER A 201 -13.04 -0.61 -6.51
CA SER A 201 -12.91 0.42 -5.48
C SER A 201 -13.40 1.78 -5.97
N ILE A 202 -13.91 2.56 -5.03
CA ILE A 202 -14.16 4.00 -5.17
C ILE A 202 -13.44 4.69 -4.03
N ASP A 203 -12.65 5.70 -4.39
CA ASP A 203 -11.89 6.50 -3.46
C ASP A 203 -12.33 7.96 -3.56
N ALA A 204 -12.49 8.61 -2.41
CA ALA A 204 -12.61 10.04 -2.30
C ALA A 204 -11.51 10.56 -1.40
N GLU A 205 -10.80 11.60 -1.84
CA GLU A 205 -9.73 12.24 -1.09
C GLU A 205 -9.97 13.75 -1.02
N GLN A 206 -9.99 14.27 0.21
CA GLN A 206 -10.14 15.68 0.52
C GLN A 206 -8.83 16.22 1.10
N HIS A 207 -8.39 17.32 0.55
CA HIS A 207 -7.33 18.19 1.07
C HIS A 207 -7.89 19.61 1.19
N VAL A 208 -7.17 20.52 1.84
CA VAL A 208 -7.59 21.93 1.96
C VAL A 208 -7.81 22.58 0.59
N ASP A 209 -7.01 22.19 -0.42
CA ASP A 209 -7.03 22.79 -1.76
C ASP A 209 -7.83 21.99 -2.78
N PHE A 210 -8.25 20.77 -2.49
CA PHE A 210 -8.97 19.96 -3.46
C PHE A 210 -9.90 18.91 -2.83
N LEU A 211 -10.88 18.49 -3.62
CA LEU A 211 -11.66 17.28 -3.43
C LEU A 211 -11.62 16.50 -4.74
N ARG A 212 -11.12 15.27 -4.70
CA ARG A 212 -11.04 14.38 -5.85
C ARG A 212 -11.60 13.00 -5.56
N THR A 213 -12.04 12.34 -6.60
CA THR A 213 -12.55 10.98 -6.53
C THR A 213 -11.95 10.13 -7.63
N SER A 214 -11.82 8.83 -7.37
CA SER A 214 -11.42 7.86 -8.38
C SER A 214 -12.20 6.57 -8.23
N MET A 215 -12.28 5.84 -9.34
CA MET A 215 -12.86 4.52 -9.43
C MET A 215 -11.84 3.58 -10.10
N GLU A 216 -11.73 2.39 -9.56
CA GLU A 216 -10.88 1.35 -10.13
C GLU A 216 -11.63 0.02 -10.20
N ILE A 217 -11.47 -0.69 -11.31
CA ILE A 217 -11.97 -2.05 -11.51
C ILE A 217 -10.78 -2.89 -11.99
N ASP A 218 -10.33 -3.85 -11.20
CA ASP A 218 -9.25 -4.81 -11.58
C ASP A 218 -9.87 -6.19 -11.74
N ASN A 219 -9.78 -6.75 -12.94
CA ASN A 219 -10.30 -8.06 -13.28
C ASN A 219 -9.16 -9.05 -13.57
N LYS A 220 -9.28 -10.25 -13.05
CA LYS A 220 -8.38 -11.37 -13.35
C LYS A 220 -9.19 -12.54 -13.85
N TRP A 221 -9.03 -12.89 -15.12
CA TRP A 221 -9.75 -13.96 -15.79
C TRP A 221 -8.79 -15.07 -16.18
N ARG A 222 -9.15 -16.29 -15.85
CA ARG A 222 -8.52 -17.47 -16.43
C ARG A 222 -9.31 -17.82 -17.68
N VAL A 223 -8.85 -17.32 -18.83
CA VAL A 223 -9.52 -17.52 -20.13
C VAL A 223 -9.43 -18.99 -20.56
N THR A 224 -8.25 -19.60 -20.35
CA THR A 224 -8.00 -21.04 -20.54
C THR A 224 -7.05 -21.53 -19.45
N GLU A 225 -6.71 -22.82 -19.44
CA GLU A 225 -5.69 -23.36 -18.52
C GLU A 225 -4.31 -22.70 -18.74
N VAL A 226 -4.06 -22.20 -19.95
CA VAL A 226 -2.79 -21.64 -20.38
C VAL A 226 -2.80 -20.11 -20.43
N ILE A 227 -3.97 -19.47 -20.61
CA ILE A 227 -4.08 -18.01 -20.81
C ILE A 227 -4.83 -17.38 -19.65
N ALA A 228 -4.20 -16.42 -19.01
CA ALA A 228 -4.84 -15.55 -18.02
C ALA A 228 -4.75 -14.09 -18.48
N LEU A 229 -5.88 -13.39 -18.41
CA LEU A 229 -5.99 -11.97 -18.71
C LEU A 229 -6.20 -11.22 -17.39
N ARG A 230 -5.43 -10.18 -17.17
CA ARG A 230 -5.71 -9.15 -16.16
C ARG A 230 -6.06 -7.87 -16.91
N SER A 231 -7.16 -7.25 -16.54
CA SER A 231 -7.55 -5.93 -17.05
C SER A 231 -7.88 -5.00 -15.91
N ARG A 232 -7.52 -3.73 -16.07
CA ARG A 232 -7.78 -2.68 -15.10
C ARG A 232 -8.35 -1.47 -15.80
N VAL A 233 -9.46 -0.95 -15.27
CA VAL A 233 -10.01 0.35 -15.64
C VAL A 233 -9.78 1.29 -14.47
N PHE A 234 -9.29 2.47 -14.74
CA PHE A 234 -9.16 3.56 -13.78
C PHE A 234 -9.85 4.81 -14.34
N ALA A 235 -10.58 5.52 -13.48
CA ALA A 235 -11.12 6.84 -13.78
C ALA A 235 -10.90 7.73 -12.55
N GLY A 236 -10.30 8.89 -12.75
CA GLY A 236 -10.07 9.87 -11.70
C GLY A 236 -10.58 11.25 -12.13
N TYR A 237 -11.19 11.98 -11.18
CA TYR A 237 -11.74 13.32 -11.44
C TYR A 237 -11.61 14.21 -10.20
N PHE A 238 -11.28 15.50 -10.42
CA PHE A 238 -11.35 16.53 -9.40
C PHE A 238 -12.73 17.15 -9.35
N LEU A 239 -13.42 17.00 -8.23
CA LEU A 239 -14.69 17.68 -7.98
C LEU A 239 -14.48 19.17 -7.64
N ILE A 240 -13.40 19.44 -6.89
CA ILE A 240 -12.92 20.78 -6.55
C ILE A 240 -11.41 20.76 -6.70
N ASN A 241 -10.85 21.73 -7.39
CA ASN A 241 -9.39 21.87 -7.53
C ASN A 241 -8.99 23.36 -7.49
N ASN A 242 -8.45 23.76 -6.36
CA ASN A 242 -7.89 25.10 -6.13
C ASN A 242 -6.35 25.08 -6.10
N THR A 243 -5.73 23.90 -6.28
CA THR A 243 -4.28 23.78 -6.28
C THR A 243 -3.69 23.91 -7.68
N THR A 244 -2.58 24.61 -7.79
CA THR A 244 -1.75 24.66 -9.00
C THR A 244 -0.55 23.71 -8.91
N HIS A 245 -0.37 23.01 -7.78
CA HIS A 245 0.81 22.19 -7.55
C HIS A 245 0.71 20.85 -8.31
N PRO A 246 1.65 20.57 -9.26
CA PRO A 246 1.56 19.41 -10.14
C PRO A 246 1.66 18.05 -9.42
N LYS A 247 2.18 18.03 -8.17
CA LYS A 247 2.28 16.79 -7.37
C LYS A 247 0.93 16.12 -7.09
N TYR A 248 -0.18 16.88 -7.15
CA TYR A 248 -1.53 16.37 -6.90
C TYR A 248 -2.28 15.96 -8.17
N ASN A 249 -1.73 16.25 -9.35
CA ASN A 249 -2.36 15.90 -10.61
C ASN A 249 -2.62 14.39 -10.72
N TRP A 250 -3.69 14.03 -11.41
CA TRP A 250 -3.82 12.67 -11.91
C TRP A 250 -2.70 12.41 -12.92
N ARG A 251 -2.03 11.30 -12.77
CA ARG A 251 -0.92 10.90 -13.61
C ARG A 251 -1.36 9.81 -14.57
N MET A 252 -0.92 9.88 -15.81
CA MET A 252 -1.18 8.83 -16.77
C MET A 252 -0.28 7.63 -16.52
N ASP A 253 0.99 7.87 -16.21
CA ASP A 253 1.94 6.80 -15.84
C ASP A 253 1.66 6.23 -14.44
N GLY A 254 2.27 5.08 -14.13
CA GLY A 254 2.26 4.51 -12.80
C GLY A 254 3.00 5.41 -11.80
N GLN A 255 2.52 5.46 -10.57
CA GLN A 255 3.11 6.28 -9.52
C GLN A 255 4.52 5.78 -9.17
N THR A 256 5.47 6.68 -9.09
CA THR A 256 6.86 6.45 -8.68
C THR A 256 7.12 6.99 -7.28
N GLY A 257 8.30 6.73 -6.73
CA GLY A 257 8.70 7.22 -5.41
C GLY A 257 8.63 8.74 -5.26
N ILE A 258 8.99 9.50 -6.30
CA ILE A 258 8.97 10.97 -6.32
C ILE A 258 7.53 11.50 -6.29
N ASN A 259 6.62 10.79 -6.94
CA ASN A 259 5.25 11.26 -7.18
C ASN A 259 4.26 10.76 -6.11
N ASP A 260 4.71 9.93 -5.16
CA ASP A 260 3.91 9.43 -4.04
C ASP A 260 3.89 10.47 -2.90
N TYR A 261 3.14 11.56 -3.11
CA TYR A 261 3.04 12.69 -2.17
C TYR A 261 2.46 12.32 -0.81
N ALA A 262 1.67 11.26 -0.75
CA ALA A 262 1.06 10.76 0.48
C ALA A 262 1.91 9.66 1.15
N PHE A 263 3.04 9.31 0.56
CA PHE A 263 3.90 8.24 1.05
C PHE A 263 3.13 6.92 1.25
N ASP A 264 2.20 6.59 0.36
CA ASP A 264 1.35 5.40 0.49
C ASP A 264 2.12 4.11 0.29
N ALA A 265 2.92 4.05 -0.76
CA ALA A 265 3.65 2.85 -1.15
C ALA A 265 5.07 2.79 -0.59
N LEU A 266 5.67 1.61 -0.68
CA LEU A 266 7.07 1.38 -0.36
C LEU A 266 7.88 1.42 -1.66
N PHE A 267 8.80 2.36 -1.76
CA PHE A 267 9.74 2.50 -2.87
C PHE A 267 11.17 2.27 -2.41
N ILE A 268 11.97 1.67 -3.28
CA ILE A 268 13.42 1.49 -3.05
C ILE A 268 14.13 2.84 -3.16
N ASP A 269 13.69 3.70 -4.07
CA ASP A 269 14.18 5.07 -4.19
C ASP A 269 13.04 6.07 -4.32
N ARG A 270 13.26 7.28 -3.79
CA ARG A 270 12.36 8.43 -3.86
C ARG A 270 13.11 9.71 -4.22
N SER A 271 14.41 9.61 -4.47
CA SER A 271 15.27 10.78 -4.59
C SER A 271 15.26 11.41 -5.99
N GLY A 272 14.83 10.68 -7.01
CA GLY A 272 14.83 11.18 -8.39
C GLY A 272 16.23 11.42 -8.98
N THR A 273 17.20 10.63 -8.54
CA THR A 273 18.60 10.74 -8.94
C THR A 273 18.92 10.03 -10.25
N ASN A 274 17.91 9.62 -11.02
CA ASN A 274 18.05 8.81 -12.23
C ASN A 274 18.75 7.46 -12.00
N SER A 275 18.56 6.89 -10.83
CA SER A 275 18.99 5.53 -10.54
C SER A 275 18.01 4.51 -11.12
N VAL A 276 18.49 3.29 -11.39
CA VAL A 276 17.61 2.18 -11.81
C VAL A 276 16.46 1.95 -10.82
N PHE A 277 16.65 2.30 -9.54
CA PHE A 277 15.64 2.17 -8.50
C PHE A 277 14.52 3.22 -8.57
N ASP A 278 14.75 4.37 -9.22
CA ASP A 278 13.71 5.36 -9.49
C ASP A 278 12.66 4.84 -10.49
N ASN A 279 13.03 3.83 -11.28
CA ASN A 279 12.15 3.18 -12.25
C ASN A 279 11.12 2.24 -11.60
N GLN A 280 11.09 2.13 -10.26
CA GLN A 280 10.02 1.42 -9.56
C GLN A 280 8.70 2.16 -9.73
N LEU A 281 7.66 1.43 -10.15
CA LEU A 281 6.30 1.95 -10.26
C LEU A 281 5.30 1.17 -9.39
N THR A 282 4.19 1.81 -9.08
CA THR A 282 2.96 1.16 -8.66
C THR A 282 1.87 1.44 -9.70
N ARG A 283 0.83 0.61 -9.76
CA ARG A 283 -0.26 0.78 -10.75
C ARG A 283 -1.29 1.83 -10.35
N ASN A 284 -0.96 2.72 -9.43
CA ASN A 284 -1.86 3.80 -9.05
C ASN A 284 -2.08 4.75 -10.24
N HIS A 285 -3.20 5.46 -10.23
CA HIS A 285 -3.61 6.38 -11.29
C HIS A 285 -3.77 5.69 -12.65
N GLY A 286 -3.29 6.26 -13.74
CA GLY A 286 -3.40 5.67 -15.10
C GLY A 286 -2.64 4.37 -15.28
N GLY A 287 -1.56 4.18 -14.51
CA GLY A 287 -0.86 2.89 -14.43
C GLY A 287 -0.08 2.48 -15.67
N PHE A 288 0.22 3.42 -16.58
CA PHE A 288 1.08 3.17 -17.74
C PHE A 288 2.48 2.77 -17.30
N LYS A 289 3.10 1.89 -18.09
CA LYS A 289 4.44 1.36 -17.78
C LYS A 289 5.55 2.24 -18.36
N THR A 290 5.23 3.04 -19.37
CA THR A 290 6.17 4.03 -19.92
C THR A 290 6.20 5.28 -19.04
N PRO A 291 7.38 5.86 -18.71
CA PRO A 291 7.49 7.13 -18.01
C PRO A 291 7.01 8.27 -18.91
N ILE A 292 5.89 8.87 -18.58
CA ILE A 292 5.27 9.95 -19.37
C ILE A 292 4.68 11.03 -18.46
N ALA A 293 4.83 12.28 -18.86
CA ALA A 293 4.11 13.42 -18.28
C ALA A 293 2.90 13.82 -19.13
N ASN A 294 2.94 13.53 -20.43
CA ASN A 294 1.81 13.71 -21.33
C ASN A 294 0.59 12.92 -20.83
N GLY A 295 -0.56 13.57 -20.82
CA GLY A 295 -1.79 12.98 -20.28
C GLY A 295 -1.98 13.19 -18.78
N ASN A 296 -1.01 13.74 -18.04
CA ASN A 296 -1.26 14.18 -16.67
C ASN A 296 -2.30 15.30 -16.65
N SER A 297 -3.21 15.27 -15.69
CA SER A 297 -4.33 16.18 -15.66
C SER A 297 -4.66 16.68 -14.26
N ASN A 298 -4.94 17.96 -14.16
CA ASN A 298 -5.47 18.60 -12.96
C ASN A 298 -7.02 18.59 -12.92
N GLN A 299 -7.67 17.95 -13.87
CA GLN A 299 -9.11 17.78 -13.93
C GLN A 299 -9.52 16.31 -13.81
N GLY A 300 -9.10 15.47 -14.75
CA GLY A 300 -9.42 14.06 -14.71
C GLY A 300 -8.77 13.27 -15.83
N LEU A 301 -8.75 11.96 -15.67
CA LEU A 301 -8.29 11.02 -16.67
C LEU A 301 -8.99 9.67 -16.55
N VAL A 302 -8.99 8.92 -17.65
CA VAL A 302 -9.44 7.53 -17.71
C VAL A 302 -8.33 6.71 -18.36
N ALA A 303 -8.06 5.53 -17.80
CA ALA A 303 -7.08 4.60 -18.33
C ALA A 303 -7.59 3.16 -18.30
N TYR A 304 -7.18 2.39 -19.30
CA TYR A 304 -7.37 0.94 -19.37
C TYR A 304 -6.02 0.26 -19.52
N ASN A 305 -5.75 -0.69 -18.65
CA ASN A 305 -4.52 -1.48 -18.67
C ASN A 305 -4.87 -2.95 -18.86
N ALA A 306 -4.14 -3.67 -19.70
CA ALA A 306 -4.30 -5.09 -19.93
C ALA A 306 -2.98 -5.84 -19.83
N GLU A 307 -2.99 -7.01 -19.21
CA GLU A 307 -1.85 -7.91 -19.13
C GLU A 307 -2.29 -9.32 -19.54
N LEU A 308 -1.60 -9.91 -20.49
CA LEU A 308 -1.80 -11.29 -20.95
C LEU A 308 -0.65 -12.16 -20.46
N LYS A 309 -0.98 -13.21 -19.74
CA LYS A 309 -0.03 -14.20 -19.22
C LYS A 309 -0.23 -15.54 -19.90
N PHE A 310 0.88 -16.19 -20.28
CA PHE A 310 0.90 -17.47 -20.97
C PHE A 310 1.37 -18.59 -20.02
N GLY A 311 0.44 -19.36 -19.50
CA GLY A 311 0.70 -20.55 -18.70
C GLY A 311 1.66 -20.34 -17.52
N LYS A 312 2.68 -21.19 -17.47
CA LYS A 312 3.73 -21.13 -16.45
C LYS A 312 4.92 -20.25 -16.87
N PHE A 313 4.93 -19.73 -18.10
CA PHE A 313 6.00 -18.86 -18.55
C PHE A 313 6.04 -17.57 -17.74
N PRO A 314 7.24 -17.08 -17.39
CA PRO A 314 7.37 -15.82 -16.66
C PRO A 314 7.11 -14.58 -17.53
N ILE A 315 7.01 -14.76 -18.86
CA ILE A 315 6.84 -13.67 -19.84
C ILE A 315 5.36 -13.50 -20.17
N GLY A 316 4.92 -12.25 -20.31
CA GLY A 316 3.61 -11.88 -20.78
C GLY A 316 3.64 -10.61 -21.63
N LEU A 317 2.48 -10.24 -22.15
CA LEU A 317 2.26 -9.01 -22.92
C LEU A 317 1.49 -8.01 -22.06
N PHE A 318 1.76 -6.72 -22.24
CA PHE A 318 0.91 -5.67 -21.69
C PHE A 318 0.56 -4.64 -22.76
N GLY A 319 -0.54 -3.92 -22.54
CA GLY A 319 -0.95 -2.78 -23.33
C GLY A 319 -1.83 -1.86 -22.49
N ASP A 320 -1.59 -0.56 -22.63
CA ASP A 320 -2.28 0.49 -21.91
C ASP A 320 -2.83 1.52 -22.87
N VAL A 321 -4.03 2.03 -22.60
CA VAL A 321 -4.63 3.14 -23.32
C VAL A 321 -5.22 4.12 -22.33
N GLY A 322 -5.11 5.42 -22.60
CA GLY A 322 -5.59 6.43 -21.69
C GLY A 322 -6.01 7.72 -22.39
N TYR A 323 -6.92 8.44 -21.74
CA TYR A 323 -7.40 9.73 -22.18
C TYR A 323 -7.52 10.68 -21.00
N SER A 324 -7.00 11.86 -21.14
CA SER A 324 -7.06 12.89 -20.12
C SER A 324 -8.04 14.03 -20.48
N ALA A 325 -8.52 14.73 -19.48
CA ALA A 325 -9.40 15.91 -19.69
C ALA A 325 -8.72 17.05 -20.46
N ASN A 326 -7.40 16.99 -20.65
CA ASN A 326 -6.64 17.93 -21.49
C ASN A 326 -6.70 17.53 -22.98
N ASN A 327 -7.60 16.63 -23.38
CA ASN A 327 -7.75 16.11 -24.74
C ASN A 327 -6.51 15.37 -25.26
N VAL A 328 -5.76 14.72 -24.38
CA VAL A 328 -4.58 13.93 -24.74
C VAL A 328 -4.93 12.45 -24.69
N PHE A 329 -4.82 11.80 -25.84
CA PHE A 329 -4.90 10.35 -25.96
C PHE A 329 -3.49 9.77 -26.04
N VAL A 330 -3.22 8.74 -25.25
CA VAL A 330 -1.93 8.02 -25.21
C VAL A 330 -2.16 6.53 -25.17
N SER A 331 -1.21 5.78 -25.74
CA SER A 331 -1.18 4.33 -25.63
C SER A 331 0.27 3.82 -25.64
N ASP A 332 0.51 2.78 -24.86
CA ASP A 332 1.77 2.05 -24.85
C ASP A 332 1.52 0.53 -24.82
N GLY A 333 2.59 -0.23 -25.04
CA GLY A 333 2.53 -1.68 -24.98
C GLY A 333 3.91 -2.31 -25.06
N GLY A 334 3.99 -3.57 -24.66
CA GLY A 334 5.25 -4.29 -24.66
C GLY A 334 5.20 -5.63 -23.98
N LEU A 335 6.35 -6.05 -23.49
CA LEU A 335 6.56 -7.30 -22.78
C LEU A 335 6.72 -7.05 -21.29
N TYR A 336 6.37 -8.01 -20.46
CA TYR A 336 6.78 -8.04 -19.06
C TYR A 336 7.32 -9.40 -18.66
N ILE A 337 8.21 -9.41 -17.67
CA ILE A 337 8.73 -10.62 -17.03
C ILE A 337 8.30 -10.61 -15.56
N SER A 338 7.63 -11.70 -15.14
CA SER A 338 7.24 -11.91 -13.75
C SER A 338 8.31 -12.76 -13.05
N LEU A 339 9.26 -12.12 -12.40
CA LEU A 339 10.39 -12.79 -11.72
C LEU A 339 9.91 -13.55 -10.48
N ILE A 340 9.05 -12.92 -9.67
CA ILE A 340 8.36 -13.57 -8.56
C ILE A 340 6.87 -13.38 -8.82
N LYS A 341 6.15 -14.50 -8.89
CA LYS A 341 4.73 -14.51 -9.25
C LYS A 341 3.93 -13.47 -8.46
N GLU A 342 3.36 -12.51 -9.20
CA GLU A 342 2.51 -11.43 -8.69
C GLU A 342 3.16 -10.51 -7.63
N ILE A 343 4.46 -10.66 -7.34
CA ILE A 343 5.20 -9.81 -6.40
C ILE A 343 6.17 -8.91 -7.14
N PHE A 344 6.98 -9.46 -8.05
CA PHE A 344 7.99 -8.69 -8.76
C PHE A 344 7.86 -8.88 -10.27
N LYS A 345 7.65 -7.77 -10.99
CA LYS A 345 7.55 -7.72 -12.44
C LYS A 345 8.48 -6.65 -13.00
N VAL A 346 9.02 -6.91 -14.17
CA VAL A 346 9.80 -5.95 -14.98
C VAL A 346 9.08 -5.76 -16.31
N TYR A 347 8.90 -4.52 -16.71
CA TYR A 347 8.18 -4.12 -17.93
C TYR A 347 9.15 -3.52 -18.94
N PHE A 348 8.99 -3.92 -20.19
CA PHE A 348 9.76 -3.50 -21.36
C PHE A 348 8.79 -2.86 -22.36
N PRO A 349 8.55 -1.54 -22.29
CA PRO A 349 7.73 -0.85 -23.27
C PRO A 349 8.41 -0.90 -24.64
N LEU A 350 7.67 -1.22 -25.69
CA LEU A 350 8.19 -1.44 -27.05
C LEU A 350 7.43 -0.66 -28.11
N VAL A 351 6.17 -0.34 -27.87
CA VAL A 351 5.27 0.34 -28.81
C VAL A 351 4.61 1.51 -28.09
N TYR A 352 4.55 2.65 -28.74
CA TYR A 352 4.01 3.89 -28.14
C TYR A 352 3.19 4.68 -29.16
N SER A 353 2.23 5.48 -28.66
CA SER A 353 1.60 6.53 -29.45
C SER A 353 2.60 7.65 -29.78
N SER A 354 2.33 8.41 -30.85
CA SER A 354 3.21 9.50 -31.30
C SER A 354 3.49 10.54 -30.23
N ASN A 355 2.52 10.83 -29.35
CA ASN A 355 2.69 11.76 -28.25
C ASN A 355 3.74 11.26 -27.25
N ILE A 356 3.74 9.97 -26.93
CA ILE A 356 4.74 9.35 -26.04
C ILE A 356 6.11 9.33 -26.73
N GLN A 357 6.16 8.96 -28.01
CA GLN A 357 7.42 8.95 -28.75
C GLN A 357 8.08 10.34 -28.79
N THR A 358 7.28 11.38 -29.05
CA THR A 358 7.78 12.76 -29.03
C THR A 358 8.36 13.15 -27.65
N GLU A 359 7.73 12.71 -26.57
CA GLU A 359 8.23 12.98 -25.21
C GLU A 359 9.52 12.21 -24.90
N ILE A 360 9.63 10.95 -25.31
CA ILE A 360 10.84 10.14 -25.20
C ILE A 360 12.00 10.82 -25.93
N ASP A 361 11.78 11.24 -27.16
CA ASP A 361 12.79 11.89 -27.98
C ASP A 361 13.21 13.25 -27.39
N ALA A 362 12.25 14.03 -26.89
CA ALA A 362 12.52 15.34 -26.28
C ALA A 362 13.31 15.23 -24.96
N ASN A 363 13.10 14.19 -24.19
CA ASN A 363 13.84 13.94 -22.94
C ASN A 363 15.16 13.20 -23.16
N GLY A 364 15.40 12.67 -24.37
CA GLY A 364 16.58 11.88 -24.70
C GLY A 364 16.66 10.56 -23.95
N TYR A 365 15.50 9.93 -23.66
CA TYR A 365 15.46 8.66 -22.95
C TYR A 365 15.96 7.52 -23.81
N ASP A 366 16.92 6.78 -23.30
CA ASP A 366 17.35 5.51 -23.85
C ASP A 366 16.39 4.38 -23.47
N PHE A 367 16.47 3.23 -24.15
CA PHE A 367 15.63 2.07 -23.85
C PHE A 367 15.73 1.62 -22.39
N GLY A 368 16.91 1.76 -21.78
CA GLY A 368 17.13 1.42 -20.36
C GLY A 368 16.32 2.30 -19.40
N ASP A 369 16.11 3.57 -19.75
CA ASP A 369 15.34 4.53 -18.95
C ASP A 369 13.82 4.20 -18.98
N LEU A 370 13.39 3.53 -20.05
CA LEU A 370 12.00 3.13 -20.23
C LEU A 370 11.67 1.83 -19.50
N VAL A 371 12.68 1.01 -19.15
CA VAL A 371 12.46 -0.25 -18.41
C VAL A 371 12.04 0.08 -16.98
N ARG A 372 10.87 -0.39 -16.60
CA ARG A 372 10.30 -0.17 -15.27
C ARG A 372 10.01 -1.47 -14.54
N PHE A 373 9.94 -1.41 -13.22
CA PHE A 373 9.60 -2.57 -12.42
C PHE A 373 8.57 -2.26 -11.33
N GLU A 374 7.81 -3.27 -10.96
CA GLU A 374 6.79 -3.24 -9.91
C GLU A 374 7.15 -4.25 -8.82
N ILE A 375 7.08 -3.82 -7.55
CA ILE A 375 7.19 -4.71 -6.39
C ILE A 375 5.95 -4.49 -5.51
N ASP A 376 5.17 -5.55 -5.29
CA ASP A 376 4.01 -5.53 -4.41
C ASP A 376 4.41 -5.98 -2.98
N PHE A 377 4.90 -5.04 -2.19
CA PHE A 377 5.24 -5.27 -0.79
C PHE A 377 4.03 -5.56 0.10
N ASN A 378 2.81 -5.20 -0.31
CA ASN A 378 1.60 -5.45 0.49
C ASN A 378 1.33 -6.94 0.68
N LYS A 379 1.78 -7.78 -0.24
CA LYS A 379 1.68 -9.24 -0.12
C LYS A 379 2.60 -9.84 0.93
N LEU A 380 3.62 -9.12 1.33
CA LEU A 380 4.59 -9.53 2.36
C LEU A 380 4.24 -8.97 3.75
N ASN A 381 3.20 -8.14 3.87
CA ASN A 381 2.81 -7.53 5.14
C ASN A 381 2.10 -8.55 6.04
N LEU A 382 2.68 -8.83 7.22
CA LEU A 382 2.15 -9.75 8.23
C LEU A 382 0.72 -9.39 8.70
N MET A 383 0.41 -8.11 8.82
CA MET A 383 -0.92 -7.65 9.23
C MET A 383 -1.98 -7.96 8.16
N ASN A 384 -1.63 -7.83 6.87
CA ASN A 384 -2.50 -8.20 5.77
C ASN A 384 -2.70 -9.72 5.69
N ILE A 385 -1.64 -10.50 5.94
CA ILE A 385 -1.73 -11.98 6.02
C ILE A 385 -2.65 -12.37 7.17
N ARG A 386 -2.49 -11.76 8.35
CA ARG A 386 -3.31 -12.01 9.52
C ARG A 386 -4.79 -11.72 9.28
N ARG A 387 -5.13 -10.56 8.69
CA ARG A 387 -6.51 -10.23 8.34
C ARG A 387 -7.16 -11.26 7.42
N LYS A 388 -6.41 -11.84 6.49
CA LYS A 388 -6.89 -12.91 5.61
C LYS A 388 -7.12 -14.25 6.32
N LEU A 389 -6.50 -14.46 7.48
CA LEU A 389 -6.69 -15.65 8.31
C LEU A 389 -7.84 -15.50 9.32
N SER A 390 -8.33 -14.27 9.53
CA SER A 390 -9.43 -13.99 10.46
C SER A 390 -10.83 -14.18 9.84
N PHE A 391 -10.89 -14.47 8.53
CA PHE A 391 -12.13 -14.66 7.77
C PHE A 391 -12.21 -16.04 7.12
#